data_a815aba75f236fe6e5f65555ba504762
#
_entry.id   a815aba75f236fe6e5f65555ba504762
#
_cell.length_a   1.000
_cell.length_b   1.000
_cell.length_c   1.000
_cell.angle_alpha   90.00
_cell.angle_beta   90.00
_cell.angle_gamma   90.00
#
_symmetry.space_group_name_H-M   'P 1'
#
loop_
_entity.id
_entity.type
_entity.pdbx_description
1 polymer ?
#
loop_
_entity_poly.entity_id
_entity_poly.type
_entity_poly.pdbx_seq_one_letter_code
_entity_poly.pdbx_strand_id
1 'polypeptide(L)'
;MLFRSRWNESGTLIEGIHVWGELKPSLTEQDVVDRAREIVRWSVAQGTLFIRAHADVSGENEAMVRGLLRLRDEVAHLCTVQVTAFPQDGIFARTGDEEQLENALRLGVDCVGGIPHYEPTSELGLKEVHRVFELAKQYSRRIDVHCDETDDPSSRFLEVMADDTVKFGLGGRVTASHCTAMGSYEPYYSSKLHGFLRRAGINIVVNPYANSLIQGRLDVYPKRRGFAQLKELLAAGVNVSLGNDVIMDPWYLMGRADMVEAASLALHFTYMSGLEEIPEMLRCATERGARTLGVEDEYGIEVGKPADLVVYDAPSALEVLRLHPPRRWVIRRGHVVAETTPARTTLLGEPVTFTPPL
;
A
#
# COMPACT_ATOMS: atom_id res chain seq x y z
N MET A 1 3.14 11.33 4.98
CA MET A 1 3.47 12.22 6.12
C MET A 1 4.36 13.35 5.63
N LEU A 2 4.08 14.64 5.90
CA LEU A 2 4.92 15.75 5.43
C LEU A 2 6.11 15.94 6.39
N PHE A 3 7.25 15.36 6.06
CA PHE A 3 8.45 15.37 6.89
C PHE A 3 9.56 16.18 6.23
N ARG A 4 10.15 17.18 6.91
CA ARG A 4 11.17 18.07 6.34
C ARG A 4 12.37 18.37 7.26
N SER A 5 12.40 17.83 8.46
CA SER A 5 13.39 18.24 9.46
C SER A 5 14.66 17.37 9.53
N ARG A 6 14.57 16.12 9.07
CA ARG A 6 15.69 15.18 9.04
C ARG A 6 15.54 14.21 7.87
N TRP A 7 16.66 13.83 7.26
CA TRP A 7 16.70 13.00 6.08
C TRP A 7 17.28 11.63 6.39
N ASN A 8 16.80 10.62 5.66
CA ASN A 8 17.40 9.30 5.60
C ASN A 8 18.55 9.37 4.59
N GLU A 9 19.80 9.40 5.07
CA GLU A 9 20.99 9.60 4.24
C GLU A 9 21.42 8.31 3.52
N SER A 10 21.30 7.15 4.19
CA SER A 10 21.64 5.86 3.60
C SER A 10 20.56 5.36 2.62
N GLY A 11 19.33 5.85 2.74
CA GLY A 11 18.17 5.38 2.02
C GLY A 11 17.73 3.96 2.39
N THR A 12 18.16 3.44 3.55
CA THR A 12 17.78 2.12 4.03
C THR A 12 16.46 2.16 4.80
N LEU A 13 15.76 1.03 4.85
CA LEU A 13 14.56 0.84 5.67
C LEU A 13 14.86 1.17 7.14
N ILE A 14 15.96 0.62 7.66
CA ILE A 14 16.34 0.72 9.08
C ILE A 14 16.59 2.18 9.50
N GLU A 15 17.33 2.96 8.70
CA GLU A 15 17.53 4.37 9.03
C GLU A 15 16.21 5.14 9.02
N GLY A 16 15.33 4.86 8.05
CA GLY A 16 13.99 5.45 8.03
C GLY A 16 13.20 5.17 9.30
N ILE A 17 13.24 3.93 9.82
CA ILE A 17 12.59 3.54 11.09
C ILE A 17 13.19 4.34 12.26
N HIS A 18 14.51 4.49 12.33
CA HIS A 18 15.17 5.25 13.39
C HIS A 18 14.76 6.74 13.34
N VAL A 19 14.79 7.35 12.15
CA VAL A 19 14.36 8.75 11.97
C VAL A 19 12.90 8.94 12.36
N TRP A 20 12.04 7.98 12.04
CA TRP A 20 10.65 7.98 12.47
C TRP A 20 10.52 7.85 13.98
N GLY A 21 11.28 6.94 14.58
CA GLY A 21 11.32 6.70 16.04
C GLY A 21 11.64 7.94 16.87
N GLU A 22 12.44 8.87 16.33
CA GLU A 22 12.74 10.15 16.99
C GLU A 22 11.57 11.14 16.96
N LEU A 23 10.75 11.11 15.91
CA LEU A 23 9.63 12.03 15.72
C LEU A 23 8.36 11.57 16.45
N LYS A 24 8.01 10.29 16.34
CA LYS A 24 6.70 9.76 16.75
C LYS A 24 6.31 10.04 18.21
N PRO A 25 7.23 10.08 19.20
CA PRO A 25 6.85 10.37 20.58
C PRO A 25 6.32 11.79 20.80
N SER A 26 6.69 12.74 19.92
CA SER A 26 6.32 14.16 20.03
C SER A 26 5.01 14.50 19.28
N LEU A 27 4.45 13.57 18.52
CA LEU A 27 3.24 13.82 17.75
C LEU A 27 2.02 13.95 18.66
N THR A 28 1.19 14.95 18.37
CA THR A 28 -0.15 15.09 18.92
C THR A 28 -1.19 14.54 17.97
N GLU A 29 -2.39 14.23 18.48
CA GLU A 29 -3.52 13.84 17.64
C GLU A 29 -3.81 14.89 16.55
N GLN A 30 -3.73 16.19 16.89
CA GLN A 30 -3.97 17.26 15.93
C GLN A 30 -2.91 17.31 14.83
N ASP A 31 -1.62 17.11 15.16
CA ASP A 31 -0.56 17.01 14.15
C ASP A 31 -0.83 15.89 13.15
N VAL A 32 -1.28 14.73 13.64
CA VAL A 32 -1.63 13.59 12.79
C VAL A 32 -2.80 13.94 11.87
N VAL A 33 -3.88 14.49 12.43
CA VAL A 33 -5.08 14.89 11.66
C VAL A 33 -4.71 15.90 10.57
N ASP A 34 -3.93 16.94 10.87
CA ASP A 34 -3.61 18.00 9.91
C ASP A 34 -2.72 17.47 8.76
N ARG A 35 -1.69 16.68 9.08
CA ARG A 35 -0.80 16.09 8.08
C ARG A 35 -1.56 15.07 7.20
N ALA A 36 -2.33 14.18 7.80
CA ALA A 36 -3.06 13.16 7.08
C ALA A 36 -4.21 13.76 6.23
N ARG A 37 -4.84 14.86 6.69
CA ARG A 37 -5.85 15.59 5.89
C ARG A 37 -5.26 16.10 4.57
N GLU A 38 -4.04 16.64 4.59
CA GLU A 38 -3.38 17.10 3.36
C GLU A 38 -3.08 15.93 2.42
N ILE A 39 -2.62 14.79 2.94
CA ILE A 39 -2.40 13.58 2.12
C ILE A 39 -3.72 13.07 1.53
N VAL A 40 -4.80 13.06 2.29
CA VAL A 40 -6.14 12.70 1.77
C VAL A 40 -6.56 13.65 0.65
N ARG A 41 -6.38 14.95 0.82
CA ARG A 41 -6.71 15.94 -0.24
C ARG A 41 -5.91 15.70 -1.52
N TRP A 42 -4.61 15.40 -1.41
CA TRP A 42 -3.79 15.06 -2.57
C TRP A 42 -4.26 13.75 -3.21
N SER A 43 -4.50 12.72 -2.41
CA SER A 43 -4.98 11.41 -2.89
C SER A 43 -6.31 11.54 -3.64
N VAL A 44 -7.27 12.28 -3.10
CA VAL A 44 -8.58 12.52 -3.75
C VAL A 44 -8.41 13.33 -5.03
N ALA A 45 -7.58 14.37 -5.04
CA ALA A 45 -7.29 15.15 -6.24
C ALA A 45 -6.63 14.28 -7.34
N GLN A 46 -5.88 13.25 -6.95
CA GLN A 46 -5.29 12.26 -7.86
C GLN A 46 -6.22 11.06 -8.16
N GLY A 47 -7.48 11.10 -7.69
CA GLY A 47 -8.50 10.11 -8.02
C GLY A 47 -8.57 8.90 -7.08
N THR A 48 -7.90 8.93 -5.93
CA THR A 48 -7.96 7.87 -4.93
C THR A 48 -9.11 8.12 -3.97
N LEU A 49 -10.13 7.25 -3.99
CA LEU A 49 -11.36 7.38 -3.18
C LEU A 49 -11.45 6.36 -2.04
N PHE A 50 -10.52 5.41 -1.98
CA PHE A 50 -10.42 4.39 -0.93
C PHE A 50 -8.97 4.30 -0.49
N ILE A 51 -8.72 4.46 0.80
CA ILE A 51 -7.38 4.50 1.39
C ILE A 51 -7.34 3.55 2.58
N ARG A 52 -6.29 2.73 2.69
CA ARG A 52 -5.91 2.05 3.93
C ARG A 52 -4.64 2.69 4.45
N ALA A 53 -4.71 3.27 5.63
CA ALA A 53 -3.62 3.96 6.30
C ALA A 53 -3.10 3.12 7.47
N HIS A 54 -1.78 3.12 7.66
CA HIS A 54 -1.12 2.43 8.76
C HIS A 54 -0.85 3.41 9.90
N ALA A 55 -1.41 3.15 11.08
CA ALA A 55 -1.18 3.89 12.31
C ALA A 55 -0.10 3.16 13.13
N ASP A 56 1.08 3.73 13.28
CA ASP A 56 2.10 3.15 14.14
C ASP A 56 1.62 3.12 15.59
N VAL A 57 1.60 1.91 16.16
CA VAL A 57 1.18 1.64 17.54
C VAL A 57 2.34 1.27 18.46
N SER A 58 3.57 1.30 17.95
CA SER A 58 4.76 1.00 18.77
C SER A 58 5.00 2.13 19.76
N GLY A 59 5.04 1.79 21.06
CA GLY A 59 5.17 2.73 22.16
C GLY A 59 3.84 3.26 22.70
N GLU A 60 3.90 4.12 23.71
CA GLU A 60 2.74 4.54 24.50
C GLU A 60 1.90 5.67 23.87
N ASN A 61 2.34 6.26 22.75
CA ASN A 61 1.66 7.39 22.12
C ASN A 61 0.55 6.96 21.19
N GLU A 62 -0.69 7.03 21.61
CA GLU A 62 -1.88 6.70 20.80
C GLU A 62 -2.27 7.77 19.76
N ALA A 63 -1.52 8.86 19.63
CA ALA A 63 -1.87 9.99 18.76
C ALA A 63 -2.12 9.57 17.30
N MET A 64 -1.34 8.62 16.77
CA MET A 64 -1.50 8.11 15.41
C MET A 64 -2.86 7.42 15.22
N VAL A 65 -3.22 6.52 16.12
CA VAL A 65 -4.49 5.78 16.04
C VAL A 65 -5.67 6.73 16.20
N ARG A 66 -5.67 7.55 17.26
CA ARG A 66 -6.76 8.49 17.54
C ARG A 66 -6.93 9.52 16.43
N GLY A 67 -5.81 10.08 15.95
CA GLY A 67 -5.81 11.06 14.87
C GLY A 67 -6.34 10.48 13.55
N LEU A 68 -5.94 9.26 13.16
CA LEU A 68 -6.44 8.65 11.93
C LEU A 68 -7.90 8.19 12.05
N LEU A 69 -8.34 7.70 13.20
CA LEU A 69 -9.75 7.36 13.44
C LEU A 69 -10.63 8.61 13.35
N ARG A 70 -10.21 9.70 13.98
CA ARG A 70 -10.91 11.00 13.87
C ARG A 70 -10.94 11.52 12.43
N LEU A 71 -9.79 11.49 11.73
CA LEU A 71 -9.71 11.91 10.34
C LEU A 71 -10.63 11.08 9.44
N ARG A 72 -10.70 9.76 9.63
CA ARG A 72 -11.59 8.85 8.89
C ARG A 72 -13.01 9.38 8.84
N ASP A 73 -13.52 9.80 10.01
CA ASP A 73 -14.89 10.30 10.13
C ASP A 73 -15.04 11.69 9.51
N GLU A 74 -14.05 12.58 9.67
CA GLU A 74 -14.05 13.94 9.10
C GLU A 74 -14.05 13.93 7.56
N VAL A 75 -13.33 13.00 6.92
CA VAL A 75 -13.15 12.95 5.45
C VAL A 75 -14.09 11.97 4.74
N ALA A 76 -15.04 11.36 5.43
CA ALA A 76 -15.94 10.35 4.86
C ALA A 76 -16.74 10.85 3.64
N HIS A 77 -16.96 12.15 3.53
CA HIS A 77 -17.59 12.80 2.37
C HIS A 77 -16.67 12.85 1.13
N LEU A 78 -15.34 12.75 1.30
CA LEU A 78 -14.35 12.78 0.22
C LEU A 78 -13.90 11.38 -0.19
N CYS A 79 -13.60 10.52 0.77
CA CYS A 79 -13.12 9.17 0.54
C CYS A 79 -13.42 8.24 1.71
N THR A 80 -13.28 6.93 1.49
CA THR A 80 -13.31 5.92 2.53
C THR A 80 -11.90 5.68 3.05
N VAL A 81 -11.68 5.79 4.37
CA VAL A 81 -10.41 5.49 5.02
C VAL A 81 -10.57 4.27 5.92
N GLN A 82 -9.72 3.27 5.76
CA GLN A 82 -9.51 2.17 6.70
C GLN A 82 -8.22 2.42 7.47
N VAL A 83 -8.19 2.06 8.75
CA VAL A 83 -7.03 2.24 9.63
C VAL A 83 -6.51 0.87 10.05
N THR A 84 -5.23 0.63 9.81
CA THR A 84 -4.48 -0.54 10.30
C THR A 84 -3.70 -0.17 11.55
N ALA A 85 -3.85 -0.91 12.63
CA ALA A 85 -2.93 -0.83 13.77
C ALA A 85 -1.61 -1.51 13.37
N PHE A 86 -0.55 -0.74 13.21
CA PHE A 86 0.72 -1.20 12.65
C PHE A 86 1.86 -1.07 13.68
N PRO A 87 2.42 -2.18 14.17
CA PRO A 87 3.54 -2.15 15.12
C PRO A 87 4.86 -1.97 14.37
N GLN A 88 5.25 -0.73 14.04
CA GLN A 88 6.45 -0.40 13.25
C GLN A 88 7.75 -1.01 13.81
N ASP A 89 7.84 -1.17 15.12
CA ASP A 89 9.04 -1.71 15.79
C ASP A 89 8.91 -3.21 16.13
N GLY A 90 7.85 -3.89 15.65
CA GLY A 90 7.47 -5.25 16.06
C GLY A 90 6.61 -5.24 17.33
N ILE A 91 6.11 -6.41 17.74
CA ILE A 91 5.28 -6.56 18.95
C ILE A 91 6.00 -7.24 20.11
N PHE A 92 7.15 -7.86 19.84
CA PHE A 92 7.93 -8.58 20.85
C PHE A 92 9.31 -7.95 21.10
N ALA A 93 9.67 -6.92 20.36
CA ALA A 93 10.95 -6.21 20.56
C ALA A 93 11.00 -5.47 21.93
N ARG A 94 9.85 -4.99 22.40
CA ARG A 94 9.74 -4.28 23.68
C ARG A 94 8.54 -4.77 24.48
N THR A 95 8.68 -4.76 25.80
CA THR A 95 7.58 -5.07 26.71
C THR A 95 6.47 -4.03 26.56
N GLY A 96 5.25 -4.46 26.35
CA GLY A 96 4.06 -3.61 26.23
C GLY A 96 3.61 -3.33 24.80
N ASP A 97 4.43 -3.54 23.77
CA ASP A 97 4.04 -3.26 22.38
C ASP A 97 2.88 -4.17 21.92
N GLU A 98 2.83 -5.43 22.36
CA GLU A 98 1.69 -6.32 22.11
C GLU A 98 0.38 -5.75 22.70
N GLU A 99 0.43 -5.17 23.92
CA GLU A 99 -0.72 -4.56 24.56
C GLU A 99 -1.17 -3.30 23.81
N GLN A 100 -0.23 -2.49 23.28
CA GLN A 100 -0.58 -1.31 22.47
C GLN A 100 -1.28 -1.70 21.16
N LEU A 101 -0.85 -2.76 20.50
CA LEU A 101 -1.55 -3.30 19.34
C LEU A 101 -3.00 -3.68 19.70
N GLU A 102 -3.19 -4.38 20.81
CA GLU A 102 -4.53 -4.79 21.26
C GLU A 102 -5.38 -3.58 21.68
N ASN A 103 -4.80 -2.55 22.31
CA ASN A 103 -5.50 -1.31 22.66
C ASN A 103 -6.02 -0.58 21.41
N ALA A 104 -5.23 -0.51 20.34
CA ALA A 104 -5.68 0.05 19.07
C ALA A 104 -6.89 -0.71 18.47
N LEU A 105 -6.92 -2.03 18.61
CA LEU A 105 -8.07 -2.84 18.16
C LEU A 105 -9.34 -2.52 18.97
N ARG A 106 -9.20 -2.28 20.29
CA ARG A 106 -10.32 -1.84 21.16
C ARG A 106 -10.81 -0.44 20.78
N LEU A 107 -9.94 0.44 20.27
CA LEU A 107 -10.31 1.77 19.76
C LEU A 107 -11.09 1.72 18.43
N GLY A 108 -11.10 0.59 17.72
CA GLY A 108 -11.93 0.40 16.55
C GLY A 108 -11.24 0.58 15.21
N VAL A 109 -9.95 0.30 15.10
CA VAL A 109 -9.24 0.19 13.81
C VAL A 109 -9.79 -0.96 12.98
N ASP A 110 -9.58 -0.91 11.66
CA ASP A 110 -10.17 -1.85 10.70
C ASP A 110 -9.33 -3.11 10.49
N CYS A 111 -8.00 -3.00 10.64
CA CYS A 111 -7.07 -4.09 10.38
C CYS A 111 -6.05 -4.26 11.51
N VAL A 112 -5.58 -5.50 11.68
CA VAL A 112 -4.40 -5.84 12.49
C VAL A 112 -3.20 -5.85 11.56
N GLY A 113 -2.17 -5.08 11.88
CA GLY A 113 -0.88 -5.04 11.21
C GLY A 113 0.15 -5.94 11.84
N GLY A 114 1.34 -5.98 11.24
CA GLY A 114 2.52 -6.68 11.72
C GLY A 114 3.73 -6.39 10.83
N ILE A 115 4.93 -6.71 11.33
CA ILE A 115 6.21 -6.56 10.62
C ILE A 115 7.19 -7.68 11.02
N PRO A 116 6.86 -8.96 10.78
CA PRO A 116 7.57 -10.09 11.37
C PRO A 116 9.04 -10.19 10.98
N HIS A 117 9.43 -9.66 9.82
CA HIS A 117 10.83 -9.63 9.38
C HIS A 117 11.69 -8.60 10.13
N TYR A 118 11.09 -7.70 10.90
CA TYR A 118 11.78 -6.71 11.71
C TYR A 118 11.89 -7.13 13.19
N GLU A 119 11.20 -8.17 13.61
CA GLU A 119 11.37 -8.75 14.95
C GLU A 119 12.82 -9.19 15.19
N PRO A 120 13.32 -9.12 16.44
CA PRO A 120 14.72 -9.45 16.77
C PRO A 120 15.20 -10.81 16.32
N THR A 121 14.31 -11.80 16.22
CA THR A 121 14.62 -13.15 15.74
C THR A 121 13.50 -13.68 14.84
N SER A 122 13.83 -14.62 13.95
CA SER A 122 12.81 -15.28 13.12
C SER A 122 11.78 -16.05 13.95
N GLU A 123 12.13 -16.55 15.13
CA GLU A 123 11.19 -17.19 16.05
C GLU A 123 10.15 -16.20 16.58
N LEU A 124 10.57 -14.98 16.94
CA LEU A 124 9.65 -13.91 17.34
C LEU A 124 8.80 -13.46 16.17
N GLY A 125 9.35 -13.34 14.96
CA GLY A 125 8.57 -13.05 13.76
C GLY A 125 7.49 -14.09 13.47
N LEU A 126 7.79 -15.40 13.64
CA LEU A 126 6.78 -16.46 13.53
C LEU A 126 5.70 -16.32 14.60
N LYS A 127 6.11 -16.03 15.84
CA LYS A 127 5.17 -15.79 16.94
C LYS A 127 4.28 -14.58 16.65
N GLU A 128 4.83 -13.50 16.07
CA GLU A 128 4.07 -12.32 15.66
C GLU A 128 3.01 -12.68 14.62
N VAL A 129 3.36 -13.42 13.56
CA VAL A 129 2.39 -13.87 12.57
C VAL A 129 1.22 -14.56 13.24
N HIS A 130 1.47 -15.58 14.06
CA HIS A 130 0.41 -16.32 14.75
C HIS A 130 -0.45 -15.40 15.64
N ARG A 131 0.19 -14.49 16.38
CA ARG A 131 -0.52 -13.57 17.27
C ARG A 131 -1.43 -12.60 16.51
N VAL A 132 -0.98 -12.08 15.37
CA VAL A 132 -1.78 -11.23 14.47
C VAL A 132 -3.07 -11.96 14.03
N PHE A 133 -2.98 -13.25 13.68
CA PHE A 133 -4.14 -14.05 13.30
C PHE A 133 -5.11 -14.31 14.46
N GLU A 134 -4.59 -14.56 15.67
CA GLU A 134 -5.40 -14.69 16.89
C GLU A 134 -6.18 -13.41 17.18
N LEU A 135 -5.49 -12.26 17.17
CA LEU A 135 -6.10 -10.95 17.39
C LEU A 135 -7.14 -10.62 16.32
N ALA A 136 -6.84 -10.89 15.05
CA ALA A 136 -7.76 -10.66 13.95
C ALA A 136 -9.05 -11.47 14.12
N LYS A 137 -8.95 -12.73 14.58
CA LYS A 137 -10.11 -13.56 14.89
C LYS A 137 -10.88 -13.04 16.12
N GLN A 138 -10.16 -12.73 17.19
CA GLN A 138 -10.75 -12.23 18.45
C GLN A 138 -11.56 -10.96 18.23
N TYR A 139 -11.02 -9.99 17.48
CA TYR A 139 -11.64 -8.70 17.22
C TYR A 139 -12.44 -8.63 15.91
N SER A 140 -12.54 -9.74 15.16
CA SER A 140 -13.20 -9.82 13.85
C SER A 140 -12.65 -8.81 12.85
N ARG A 141 -11.33 -8.58 12.82
CA ARG A 141 -10.65 -7.63 11.95
C ARG A 141 -10.05 -8.29 10.71
N ARG A 142 -9.73 -7.49 9.69
CA ARG A 142 -8.87 -7.89 8.57
C ARG A 142 -7.40 -7.87 9.02
N ILE A 143 -6.52 -8.45 8.21
CA ILE A 143 -5.08 -8.46 8.44
C ILE A 143 -4.39 -7.69 7.32
N ASP A 144 -3.41 -6.85 7.68
CA ASP A 144 -2.53 -6.17 6.72
C ASP A 144 -1.11 -6.05 7.29
N VAL A 145 -0.23 -6.95 6.88
CA VAL A 145 1.12 -7.14 7.41
C VAL A 145 2.17 -6.68 6.41
N HIS A 146 3.15 -5.89 6.84
CA HIS A 146 4.40 -5.69 6.09
C HIS A 146 5.19 -6.99 6.17
N CYS A 147 5.14 -7.77 5.09
CA CYS A 147 5.64 -9.14 5.08
C CYS A 147 6.86 -9.25 4.18
N ASP A 148 7.95 -9.83 4.72
CA ASP A 148 9.16 -10.11 3.95
C ASP A 148 9.69 -8.89 3.16
N GLU A 149 9.61 -7.68 3.75
CA GLU A 149 10.14 -6.45 3.19
C GLU A 149 11.66 -6.36 3.41
N THR A 150 12.36 -7.25 2.80
CA THR A 150 13.81 -7.40 2.91
C THR A 150 14.41 -7.97 1.63
N ASP A 151 15.72 -7.83 1.48
CA ASP A 151 16.49 -8.47 0.42
C ASP A 151 16.92 -9.90 0.75
N ASP A 152 16.68 -10.36 1.99
CA ASP A 152 17.06 -11.71 2.46
C ASP A 152 16.09 -12.78 1.95
N PRO A 153 16.53 -13.73 1.09
CA PRO A 153 15.68 -14.82 0.61
C PRO A 153 15.30 -15.84 1.71
N SER A 154 15.91 -15.74 2.89
CA SER A 154 15.55 -16.57 4.04
C SER A 154 14.32 -16.06 4.78
N SER A 155 13.91 -14.81 4.57
CA SER A 155 12.65 -14.27 5.06
C SER A 155 11.49 -14.93 4.32
N ARG A 156 10.65 -15.71 5.03
CA ARG A 156 9.60 -16.55 4.45
C ARG A 156 8.34 -16.57 5.31
N PHE A 157 8.03 -15.47 5.96
CA PHE A 157 6.83 -15.35 6.79
C PHE A 157 5.54 -15.44 5.97
N LEU A 158 5.61 -15.12 4.68
CA LEU A 158 4.47 -15.20 3.76
C LEU A 158 3.91 -16.62 3.64
N GLU A 159 4.74 -17.68 3.70
CA GLU A 159 4.23 -19.07 3.67
C GLU A 159 3.47 -19.41 4.96
N VAL A 160 3.91 -18.87 6.11
CA VAL A 160 3.23 -19.06 7.39
C VAL A 160 1.91 -18.30 7.42
N MET A 161 1.88 -17.06 6.90
CA MET A 161 0.64 -16.30 6.73
C MET A 161 -0.37 -17.04 5.84
N ALA A 162 0.11 -17.73 4.78
CA ALA A 162 -0.77 -18.51 3.92
C ALA A 162 -1.37 -19.72 4.66
N ASP A 163 -0.57 -20.41 5.47
CA ASP A 163 -1.01 -21.54 6.29
C ASP A 163 -2.04 -21.11 7.34
N ASP A 164 -1.76 -20.04 8.07
CA ASP A 164 -2.66 -19.50 9.07
C ASP A 164 -3.94 -18.91 8.43
N THR A 165 -3.85 -18.33 7.23
CA THR A 165 -5.06 -17.89 6.49
C THR A 165 -6.03 -19.05 6.27
N VAL A 166 -5.51 -20.23 5.90
CA VAL A 166 -6.32 -21.45 5.71
C VAL A 166 -6.85 -21.94 7.05
N LYS A 167 -5.98 -22.06 8.07
CA LYS A 167 -6.35 -22.56 9.41
C LYS A 167 -7.44 -21.72 10.08
N PHE A 168 -7.35 -20.38 9.96
CA PHE A 168 -8.31 -19.46 10.56
C PHE A 168 -9.52 -19.17 9.69
N GLY A 169 -9.54 -19.63 8.41
CA GLY A 169 -10.64 -19.40 7.48
C GLY A 169 -10.76 -17.93 7.06
N LEU A 170 -9.65 -17.21 6.92
CA LEU A 170 -9.61 -15.77 6.66
C LEU A 170 -9.31 -15.43 5.18
N GLY A 171 -9.52 -16.36 4.23
CA GLY A 171 -9.32 -16.10 2.81
C GLY A 171 -10.05 -14.83 2.35
N GLY A 172 -9.38 -14.00 1.53
CA GLY A 172 -9.87 -12.69 1.08
C GLY A 172 -9.76 -11.56 2.13
N ARG A 173 -9.43 -11.87 3.39
CA ARG A 173 -9.33 -10.89 4.48
C ARG A 173 -7.90 -10.63 4.94
N VAL A 174 -6.93 -11.33 4.38
CA VAL A 174 -5.49 -11.24 4.71
C VAL A 174 -4.76 -10.56 3.56
N THR A 175 -3.94 -9.58 3.91
CA THR A 175 -3.07 -8.84 3.01
C THR A 175 -1.63 -8.96 3.48
N ALA A 176 -0.72 -9.25 2.56
CA ALA A 176 0.72 -9.17 2.77
C ALA A 176 1.28 -8.08 1.85
N SER A 177 1.86 -7.04 2.45
CA SER A 177 2.45 -5.91 1.74
C SER A 177 3.94 -6.14 1.50
N HIS A 178 4.47 -5.52 0.44
CA HIS A 178 5.85 -5.57 -0.03
C HIS A 178 6.29 -6.91 -0.59
N CYS A 179 6.51 -7.92 0.22
CA CYS A 179 6.96 -9.26 -0.14
C CYS A 179 8.21 -9.26 -1.04
N THR A 180 9.15 -8.32 -0.79
CA THR A 180 10.30 -8.06 -1.67
C THR A 180 11.34 -9.16 -1.67
N ALA A 181 11.45 -9.94 -0.56
CA ALA A 181 12.30 -11.13 -0.49
C ALA A 181 11.97 -12.14 -1.60
N MET A 182 10.72 -12.15 -2.08
CA MET A 182 10.26 -13.01 -3.18
C MET A 182 11.07 -12.78 -4.47
N GLY A 183 11.58 -11.57 -4.70
CA GLY A 183 12.46 -11.26 -5.83
C GLY A 183 13.79 -12.02 -5.83
N SER A 184 14.11 -12.67 -4.71
CA SER A 184 15.35 -13.46 -4.51
C SER A 184 15.07 -14.95 -4.23
N TYR A 185 13.81 -15.39 -4.27
CA TYR A 185 13.48 -16.79 -4.02
C TYR A 185 13.86 -17.69 -5.20
N GLU A 186 14.23 -18.94 -4.86
CA GLU A 186 14.46 -19.98 -5.86
C GLU A 186 13.19 -20.30 -6.66
N PRO A 187 13.29 -20.54 -7.99
CA PRO A 187 12.13 -20.75 -8.86
C PRO A 187 11.17 -21.86 -8.40
N TYR A 188 11.69 -22.97 -7.90
CA TYR A 188 10.87 -24.07 -7.41
C TYR A 188 10.04 -23.67 -6.18
N TYR A 189 10.68 -22.98 -5.22
CA TYR A 189 10.00 -22.48 -4.04
C TYR A 189 8.93 -21.44 -4.40
N SER A 190 9.25 -20.49 -5.28
CA SER A 190 8.30 -19.48 -5.76
C SER A 190 7.06 -20.11 -6.38
N SER A 191 7.23 -21.08 -7.28
CA SER A 191 6.12 -21.77 -7.94
C SER A 191 5.19 -22.48 -6.96
N LYS A 192 5.76 -23.16 -5.96
CA LYS A 192 4.99 -23.79 -4.86
C LYS A 192 4.23 -22.74 -4.05
N LEU A 193 4.90 -21.64 -3.70
CA LEU A 193 4.33 -20.57 -2.89
C LEU A 193 3.17 -19.89 -3.62
N HIS A 194 3.32 -19.52 -4.88
CA HIS A 194 2.25 -18.88 -5.67
C HIS A 194 0.97 -19.73 -5.68
N GLY A 195 1.09 -21.04 -5.89
CA GLY A 195 -0.04 -21.96 -5.83
C GLY A 195 -0.69 -22.01 -4.45
N PHE A 196 0.10 -21.89 -3.39
CA PHE A 196 -0.40 -21.86 -2.02
C PHE A 196 -1.12 -20.53 -1.70
N LEU A 197 -0.54 -19.38 -2.06
CA LEU A 197 -1.15 -18.05 -1.87
C LEU A 197 -2.51 -17.95 -2.54
N ARG A 198 -2.62 -18.46 -3.78
CA ARG A 198 -3.91 -18.51 -4.49
C ARG A 198 -4.95 -19.33 -3.72
N ARG A 199 -4.60 -20.53 -3.26
CA ARG A 199 -5.54 -21.39 -2.51
C ARG A 199 -5.93 -20.80 -1.16
N ALA A 200 -5.00 -20.15 -0.48
CA ALA A 200 -5.25 -19.45 0.78
C ALA A 200 -6.11 -18.19 0.59
N GLY A 201 -6.13 -17.61 -0.61
CA GLY A 201 -6.86 -16.37 -0.88
C GLY A 201 -6.21 -15.14 -0.24
N ILE A 202 -4.87 -15.11 -0.16
CA ILE A 202 -4.12 -13.94 0.31
C ILE A 202 -4.07 -12.87 -0.78
N ASN A 203 -4.20 -11.61 -0.37
CA ASN A 203 -3.95 -10.45 -1.20
C ASN A 203 -2.50 -9.99 -1.04
N ILE A 204 -1.84 -9.64 -2.13
CA ILE A 204 -0.49 -9.06 -2.12
C ILE A 204 -0.59 -7.58 -2.50
N VAL A 205 0.13 -6.72 -1.78
CA VAL A 205 0.29 -5.30 -2.13
C VAL A 205 1.74 -5.02 -2.48
N VAL A 206 1.96 -4.50 -3.69
CA VAL A 206 3.28 -4.04 -4.14
C VAL A 206 3.34 -2.53 -4.01
N ASN A 207 4.41 -2.02 -3.42
CA ASN A 207 4.60 -0.60 -3.10
C ASN A 207 5.74 -0.01 -3.96
N PRO A 208 5.47 0.45 -5.20
CA PRO A 208 6.51 0.74 -6.18
C PRO A 208 7.52 1.79 -5.74
N TYR A 209 7.07 2.86 -5.09
CA TYR A 209 7.94 3.95 -4.66
C TYR A 209 8.92 3.50 -3.57
N ALA A 210 8.42 2.87 -2.51
CA ALA A 210 9.24 2.38 -1.42
C ALA A 210 10.19 1.29 -1.91
N ASN A 211 9.66 0.24 -2.53
CA ASN A 211 10.45 -0.93 -2.91
C ASN A 211 11.57 -0.60 -3.90
N SER A 212 11.35 0.31 -4.87
CA SER A 212 12.37 0.71 -5.84
C SER A 212 13.55 1.46 -5.23
N LEU A 213 13.36 2.11 -4.09
CA LEU A 213 14.40 2.91 -3.43
C LEU A 213 15.05 2.23 -2.24
N ILE A 214 14.26 1.47 -1.47
CA ILE A 214 14.71 0.87 -0.21
C ILE A 214 15.47 -0.43 -0.46
N GLN A 215 15.04 -1.23 -1.43
CA GLN A 215 15.64 -2.54 -1.69
C GLN A 215 16.91 -2.47 -2.54
N GLY A 216 17.76 -3.48 -2.43
CA GLY A 216 19.03 -3.58 -3.17
C GLY A 216 20.10 -2.57 -2.75
N ARG A 217 19.97 -1.93 -1.61
CA ARG A 217 20.94 -0.93 -1.13
C ARG A 217 22.32 -1.51 -0.89
N LEU A 218 22.39 -2.74 -0.39
CA LEU A 218 23.64 -3.45 -0.11
C LEU A 218 24.16 -4.26 -1.30
N ASP A 219 23.39 -4.36 -2.40
CA ASP A 219 23.83 -5.07 -3.59
C ASP A 219 24.98 -4.37 -4.29
N VAL A 220 25.93 -5.16 -4.79
CA VAL A 220 26.85 -4.77 -5.87
C VAL A 220 26.14 -4.93 -7.22
N TYR A 221 26.70 -4.35 -8.30
CA TYR A 221 26.11 -4.54 -9.63
C TYR A 221 26.24 -6.00 -10.12
N PRO A 222 25.17 -6.58 -10.75
CA PRO A 222 23.86 -5.96 -11.02
C PRO A 222 22.99 -5.89 -9.75
N LYS A 223 22.33 -4.74 -9.52
CA LYS A 223 21.39 -4.58 -8.40
C LYS A 223 20.06 -5.25 -8.70
N ARG A 224 19.44 -5.86 -7.68
CA ARG A 224 18.07 -6.41 -7.78
C ARG A 224 17.05 -5.29 -7.97
N ARG A 225 15.89 -5.63 -8.50
CA ARG A 225 14.78 -4.66 -8.67
C ARG A 225 14.00 -4.39 -7.40
N GLY A 226 14.06 -5.29 -6.42
CA GLY A 226 13.44 -5.10 -5.11
C GLY A 226 11.90 -5.23 -5.10
N PHE A 227 11.33 -6.03 -5.99
CA PHE A 227 9.89 -6.21 -6.12
C PHE A 227 9.48 -7.67 -5.87
N ALA A 228 8.26 -7.86 -5.34
CA ALA A 228 7.60 -9.15 -5.40
C ALA A 228 7.42 -9.59 -6.87
N GLN A 229 7.25 -10.88 -7.11
CA GLN A 229 7.06 -11.47 -8.44
C GLN A 229 5.64 -11.18 -8.96
N LEU A 230 5.33 -9.89 -9.21
CA LEU A 230 3.98 -9.40 -9.50
C LEU A 230 3.37 -10.09 -10.72
N LYS A 231 4.12 -10.20 -11.81
CA LYS A 231 3.65 -10.82 -13.06
C LYS A 231 3.31 -12.30 -12.86
N GLU A 232 4.17 -13.03 -12.18
CA GLU A 232 4.02 -14.45 -11.89
C GLU A 232 2.88 -14.71 -10.89
N LEU A 233 2.70 -13.83 -9.89
CA LEU A 233 1.58 -13.88 -8.95
C LEU A 233 0.25 -13.68 -9.67
N LEU A 234 0.15 -12.69 -10.54
CA LEU A 234 -1.05 -12.45 -11.36
C LEU A 234 -1.35 -13.66 -12.26
N ALA A 235 -0.34 -14.21 -12.94
CA ALA A 235 -0.47 -15.39 -13.78
C ALA A 235 -0.91 -16.62 -12.97
N ALA A 236 -0.50 -16.75 -11.71
CA ALA A 236 -0.94 -17.79 -10.81
C ALA A 236 -2.38 -17.58 -10.27
N GLY A 237 -3.00 -16.42 -10.54
CA GLY A 237 -4.35 -16.07 -10.08
C GLY A 237 -4.41 -15.52 -8.65
N VAL A 238 -3.29 -15.04 -8.10
CA VAL A 238 -3.25 -14.32 -6.83
C VAL A 238 -3.79 -12.90 -7.04
N ASN A 239 -4.55 -12.37 -6.08
CA ASN A 239 -4.93 -10.96 -6.11
C ASN A 239 -3.73 -10.09 -5.74
N VAL A 240 -3.26 -9.28 -6.70
CA VAL A 240 -2.16 -8.33 -6.49
C VAL A 240 -2.68 -6.92 -6.72
N SER A 241 -2.46 -6.04 -5.76
CA SER A 241 -2.78 -4.62 -5.86
C SER A 241 -1.54 -3.75 -5.62
N LEU A 242 -1.68 -2.46 -5.92
CA LEU A 242 -0.62 -1.48 -5.68
C LEU A 242 -0.95 -0.60 -4.48
N GLY A 243 0.07 -0.27 -3.70
CA GLY A 243 0.04 0.75 -2.67
C GLY A 243 0.89 1.96 -3.07
N ASN A 244 0.54 3.13 -2.56
CA ASN A 244 1.43 4.31 -2.66
C ASN A 244 2.52 4.24 -1.60
N ASP A 245 2.15 3.78 -0.39
CA ASP A 245 2.99 3.57 0.80
C ASP A 245 3.56 4.88 1.35
N VAL A 246 4.52 5.47 0.67
CA VAL A 246 5.37 6.56 1.14
C VAL A 246 5.08 7.89 0.42
N ILE A 247 4.94 9.00 1.18
CA ILE A 247 4.72 10.34 0.63
C ILE A 247 5.40 11.37 1.54
N MET A 248 6.53 11.93 1.11
CA MET A 248 7.28 12.94 1.84
C MET A 248 7.51 12.55 3.32
N ASP A 249 8.02 11.38 3.52
CA ASP A 249 8.30 10.76 4.81
C ASP A 249 9.79 10.36 4.92
N PRO A 250 10.24 9.74 6.04
CA PRO A 250 11.65 9.37 6.22
C PRO A 250 12.21 8.39 5.19
N TRP A 251 11.36 7.65 4.46
CA TRP A 251 11.80 6.68 3.45
C TRP A 251 11.77 7.24 2.03
N TYR A 252 10.89 8.25 1.77
CA TYR A 252 10.69 8.79 0.44
C TYR A 252 10.30 10.27 0.48
N LEU A 253 11.19 11.14 0.02
CA LEU A 253 11.01 12.59 0.11
C LEU A 253 10.14 13.20 -0.99
N MET A 254 9.70 12.40 -1.94
CA MET A 254 8.92 12.81 -3.10
C MET A 254 7.50 12.24 -3.03
N GLY A 255 6.81 12.24 -4.14
CA GLY A 255 5.47 11.69 -4.27
C GLY A 255 4.37 12.72 -4.11
N ARG A 256 3.24 12.40 -4.70
CA ARG A 256 2.03 13.25 -4.70
C ARG A 256 0.75 12.43 -4.61
N ALA A 257 0.83 11.21 -4.08
CA ALA A 257 -0.28 10.27 -3.92
C ALA A 257 -0.95 9.85 -5.25
N ASP A 258 -0.17 9.74 -6.34
CA ASP A 258 -0.66 9.41 -7.67
C ASP A 258 -0.55 7.92 -7.98
N MET A 259 -1.68 7.19 -7.95
CA MET A 259 -1.70 5.75 -8.22
C MET A 259 -1.47 5.40 -9.69
N VAL A 260 -1.66 6.32 -10.65
CA VAL A 260 -1.29 6.11 -12.06
C VAL A 260 0.23 6.16 -12.21
N GLU A 261 0.89 7.07 -11.49
CA GLU A 261 2.36 7.13 -11.46
C GLU A 261 2.93 5.87 -10.78
N ALA A 262 2.34 5.42 -9.66
CA ALA A 262 2.71 4.15 -9.02
C ALA A 262 2.55 2.95 -9.97
N ALA A 263 1.45 2.90 -10.73
CA ALA A 263 1.21 1.85 -11.72
C ALA A 263 2.22 1.89 -12.87
N SER A 264 2.55 3.10 -13.36
CA SER A 264 3.59 3.27 -14.39
C SER A 264 4.96 2.80 -13.90
N LEU A 265 5.33 3.13 -12.67
CA LEU A 265 6.59 2.67 -12.07
C LEU A 265 6.61 1.13 -11.92
N ALA A 266 5.54 0.54 -11.38
CA ALA A 266 5.42 -0.92 -11.26
C ALA A 266 5.53 -1.62 -12.62
N LEU A 267 4.86 -1.11 -13.65
CA LEU A 267 4.90 -1.62 -15.03
C LEU A 267 6.35 -1.79 -15.52
N HIS A 268 7.18 -0.76 -15.33
CA HIS A 268 8.58 -0.78 -15.77
C HIS A 268 9.44 -1.77 -14.97
N PHE A 269 9.27 -1.83 -13.67
CA PHE A 269 10.07 -2.70 -12.80
C PHE A 269 9.67 -4.18 -12.88
N THR A 270 8.42 -4.47 -13.21
CA THR A 270 7.90 -5.85 -13.28
C THR A 270 7.73 -6.40 -14.70
N TYR A 271 8.21 -5.65 -15.73
CA TYR A 271 8.17 -6.04 -17.14
C TYR A 271 6.74 -6.27 -17.69
N MET A 272 5.75 -5.53 -17.19
CA MET A 272 4.36 -5.64 -17.61
C MET A 272 4.03 -4.63 -18.73
N SER A 273 4.74 -4.70 -19.86
CA SER A 273 4.63 -3.72 -20.96
C SER A 273 3.89 -4.24 -22.19
N GLY A 274 3.32 -5.43 -22.12
CA GLY A 274 2.48 -5.97 -23.20
C GLY A 274 1.11 -5.30 -23.29
N LEU A 275 0.47 -5.35 -24.46
CA LEU A 275 -0.84 -4.70 -24.70
C LEU A 275 -1.93 -5.16 -23.72
N GLU A 276 -1.92 -6.45 -23.34
CA GLU A 276 -2.86 -6.99 -22.35
C GLU A 276 -2.44 -6.72 -20.90
N GLU A 277 -1.14 -6.52 -20.66
CA GLU A 277 -0.57 -6.30 -19.34
C GLU A 277 -0.75 -4.86 -18.86
N ILE A 278 -0.74 -3.88 -19.78
CA ILE A 278 -0.92 -2.47 -19.46
C ILE A 278 -2.27 -2.17 -18.78
N PRO A 279 -3.42 -2.62 -19.33
CA PRO A 279 -4.70 -2.48 -18.66
C PRO A 279 -4.74 -3.22 -17.30
N GLU A 280 -4.10 -4.40 -17.21
CA GLU A 280 -4.04 -5.18 -15.96
C GLU A 280 -3.30 -4.42 -14.85
N MET A 281 -2.28 -3.63 -15.20
CA MET A 281 -1.58 -2.79 -14.24
C MET A 281 -2.49 -1.70 -13.64
N LEU A 282 -3.39 -1.10 -14.43
CA LEU A 282 -4.43 -0.22 -13.88
C LEU A 282 -5.42 -0.97 -12.99
N ARG A 283 -5.77 -2.21 -13.32
CA ARG A 283 -6.63 -3.03 -12.45
C ARG A 283 -5.99 -3.30 -11.10
N CYS A 284 -4.66 -3.39 -11.03
CA CYS A 284 -3.95 -3.49 -9.75
C CYS A 284 -4.14 -2.26 -8.86
N ALA A 285 -4.33 -1.08 -9.45
CA ALA A 285 -4.61 0.16 -8.72
C ALA A 285 -6.11 0.42 -8.50
N THR A 286 -7.01 -0.37 -9.10
CA THR A 286 -8.47 -0.17 -9.08
C THR A 286 -9.21 -1.40 -8.54
N GLU A 287 -9.72 -2.26 -9.41
CA GLU A 287 -10.56 -3.42 -9.05
C GLU A 287 -9.88 -4.38 -8.07
N ARG A 288 -8.58 -4.64 -8.27
CA ARG A 288 -7.79 -5.51 -7.39
C ARG A 288 -7.51 -4.84 -6.04
N GLY A 289 -7.32 -3.52 -6.04
CA GLY A 289 -7.26 -2.70 -4.84
C GLY A 289 -8.55 -2.76 -4.03
N ALA A 290 -9.71 -2.63 -4.71
CA ALA A 290 -11.02 -2.75 -4.07
C ALA A 290 -11.19 -4.12 -3.40
N ARG A 291 -10.77 -5.21 -4.05
CA ARG A 291 -10.78 -6.56 -3.46
C ARG A 291 -9.87 -6.67 -2.24
N THR A 292 -8.66 -6.10 -2.31
CA THR A 292 -7.72 -6.05 -1.16
C THR A 292 -8.33 -5.33 0.03
N LEU A 293 -9.03 -4.21 -0.22
CA LEU A 293 -9.71 -3.43 0.82
C LEU A 293 -11.02 -4.10 1.29
N GLY A 294 -11.58 -5.05 0.51
CA GLY A 294 -12.87 -5.71 0.79
C GLY A 294 -14.06 -4.76 0.58
N VAL A 295 -14.00 -3.96 -0.47
CA VAL A 295 -15.03 -2.99 -0.86
C VAL A 295 -15.56 -3.24 -2.28
N GLU A 296 -15.30 -4.41 -2.84
CA GLU A 296 -15.70 -4.77 -4.22
C GLU A 296 -17.20 -4.69 -4.47
N ASP A 297 -18.02 -4.90 -3.45
CA ASP A 297 -19.47 -4.80 -3.55
C ASP A 297 -19.93 -3.35 -3.79
N GLU A 298 -19.18 -2.37 -3.31
CA GLU A 298 -19.42 -0.94 -3.51
C GLU A 298 -18.61 -0.34 -4.68
N TYR A 299 -17.70 -1.10 -5.27
CA TYR A 299 -16.72 -0.61 -6.27
C TYR A 299 -17.06 -1.12 -7.68
N GLY A 300 -16.90 -0.24 -8.68
CA GLY A 300 -17.05 -0.57 -10.10
C GLY A 300 -18.13 0.24 -10.81
N ILE A 301 -18.10 0.20 -12.14
CA ILE A 301 -19.07 0.89 -13.01
C ILE A 301 -20.19 -0.08 -13.34
N GLU A 302 -21.12 -0.23 -12.41
CA GLU A 302 -22.27 -1.14 -12.53
C GLU A 302 -23.54 -0.46 -12.02
N VAL A 303 -24.70 -0.85 -12.58
CA VAL A 303 -26.00 -0.34 -12.15
C VAL A 303 -26.25 -0.75 -10.69
N GLY A 304 -26.57 0.22 -9.85
CA GLY A 304 -26.85 0.00 -8.41
C GLY A 304 -25.66 0.24 -7.48
N LYS A 305 -24.42 0.36 -8.01
CA LYS A 305 -23.26 0.75 -7.21
C LYS A 305 -23.14 2.27 -7.08
N PRO A 306 -22.48 2.76 -6.01
CA PRO A 306 -22.17 4.18 -5.87
C PRO A 306 -21.38 4.71 -7.07
N ALA A 307 -21.71 5.92 -7.53
CA ALA A 307 -20.98 6.57 -8.61
C ALA A 307 -19.67 7.19 -8.10
N ASP A 308 -18.68 6.34 -7.82
CA ASP A 308 -17.31 6.70 -7.48
C ASP A 308 -16.46 6.56 -8.75
N LEU A 309 -16.17 7.68 -9.42
CA LEU A 309 -15.61 7.69 -10.76
C LEU A 309 -14.43 8.66 -10.89
N VAL A 310 -13.49 8.30 -11.75
CA VAL A 310 -12.41 9.21 -12.17
C VAL A 310 -12.45 9.34 -13.68
N VAL A 311 -12.56 10.58 -14.16
CA VAL A 311 -12.58 10.89 -15.59
C VAL A 311 -11.23 11.47 -16.00
N TYR A 312 -10.56 10.79 -16.91
CA TYR A 312 -9.27 11.20 -17.45
C TYR A 312 -9.43 11.89 -18.80
N ASP A 313 -8.51 12.79 -19.12
CA ASP A 313 -8.37 13.36 -20.45
C ASP A 313 -7.50 12.44 -21.33
N ALA A 314 -7.99 11.23 -21.54
CA ALA A 314 -7.31 10.18 -22.30
C ALA A 314 -8.32 9.18 -22.87
N PRO A 315 -8.10 8.66 -24.10
CA PRO A 315 -9.04 7.75 -24.78
C PRO A 315 -8.95 6.29 -24.32
N SER A 316 -7.93 5.90 -23.61
CA SER A 316 -7.71 4.50 -23.22
C SER A 316 -6.83 4.35 -21.96
N ALA A 317 -6.85 3.15 -21.37
CA ALA A 317 -5.98 2.76 -20.27
C ALA A 317 -4.48 2.90 -20.61
N LEU A 318 -4.10 2.55 -21.83
CA LEU A 318 -2.74 2.72 -22.32
C LEU A 318 -2.35 4.20 -22.28
N GLU A 319 -3.20 5.10 -22.79
CA GLU A 319 -2.92 6.54 -22.81
C GLU A 319 -2.91 7.16 -21.40
N VAL A 320 -3.71 6.61 -20.47
CA VAL A 320 -3.63 7.02 -19.06
C VAL A 320 -2.25 6.71 -18.48
N LEU A 321 -1.70 5.50 -18.70
CA LEU A 321 -0.37 5.13 -18.19
C LEU A 321 0.78 5.78 -18.95
N ARG A 322 0.58 6.09 -20.25
CA ARG A 322 1.62 6.73 -21.07
C ARG A 322 1.76 8.23 -20.81
N LEU A 323 0.64 8.92 -20.64
CA LEU A 323 0.60 10.38 -20.59
C LEU A 323 0.46 10.95 -19.18
N HIS A 324 0.04 10.14 -18.21
CA HIS A 324 -0.33 10.58 -16.85
C HIS A 324 -1.24 11.83 -16.89
N PRO A 325 -2.37 11.77 -17.62
CA PRO A 325 -3.19 12.94 -17.87
C PRO A 325 -3.85 13.44 -16.59
N PRO A 326 -4.24 14.73 -16.56
CA PRO A 326 -4.98 15.26 -15.43
C PRO A 326 -6.33 14.56 -15.29
N ARG A 327 -6.78 14.45 -14.06
CA ARG A 327 -8.12 13.95 -13.70
C ARG A 327 -9.10 15.09 -13.92
N ARG A 328 -9.82 15.03 -15.03
CA ARG A 328 -10.84 16.07 -15.36
C ARG A 328 -11.81 16.23 -14.23
N TRP A 329 -12.36 15.12 -13.77
CA TRP A 329 -13.23 15.08 -12.60
C TRP A 329 -12.95 13.86 -11.76
N VAL A 330 -13.00 14.06 -10.46
CA VAL A 330 -13.10 13.00 -9.46
C VAL A 330 -14.48 13.11 -8.85
N ILE A 331 -15.24 12.02 -8.90
CA ILE A 331 -16.64 11.98 -8.51
C ILE A 331 -16.77 10.99 -7.35
N ARG A 332 -17.32 11.44 -6.25
CA ARG A 332 -17.61 10.62 -5.06
C ARG A 332 -19.13 10.56 -4.87
N ARG A 333 -19.69 9.35 -4.94
CA ARG A 333 -21.16 9.11 -4.76
C ARG A 333 -22.00 10.06 -5.59
N GLY A 334 -21.60 10.30 -6.85
CA GLY A 334 -22.30 11.16 -7.79
C GLY A 334 -22.01 12.66 -7.68
N HIS A 335 -21.17 13.11 -6.74
CA HIS A 335 -20.77 14.50 -6.58
C HIS A 335 -19.33 14.73 -7.03
N VAL A 336 -19.08 15.77 -7.80
CA VAL A 336 -17.71 16.19 -8.17
C VAL A 336 -17.01 16.72 -6.92
N VAL A 337 -15.95 16.01 -6.48
CA VAL A 337 -15.13 16.37 -5.31
C VAL A 337 -13.79 16.99 -5.67
N ALA A 338 -13.31 16.78 -6.92
CA ALA A 338 -12.17 17.47 -7.47
C ALA A 338 -12.32 17.65 -8.98
N GLU A 339 -11.79 18.77 -9.48
CA GLU A 339 -11.76 19.13 -10.90
C GLU A 339 -10.38 19.70 -11.26
N THR A 340 -9.84 19.27 -12.42
CA THR A 340 -8.57 19.80 -12.93
C THR A 340 -8.78 20.28 -14.37
N THR A 341 -8.42 21.53 -14.62
CA THR A 341 -8.37 22.07 -15.97
C THR A 341 -7.09 21.58 -16.67
N PRO A 342 -7.19 20.88 -17.83
CA PRO A 342 -6.02 20.42 -18.55
C PRO A 342 -5.14 21.58 -19.01
N ALA A 343 -3.83 21.42 -18.90
CA ALA A 343 -2.88 22.35 -19.49
C ALA A 343 -2.96 22.26 -21.03
N ARG A 344 -2.86 23.39 -21.70
CA ARG A 344 -2.76 23.48 -23.16
C ARG A 344 -1.32 23.82 -23.53
N THR A 345 -0.70 22.94 -24.33
CA THR A 345 0.64 23.19 -24.90
C THR A 345 0.49 23.75 -26.31
N THR A 346 1.24 24.80 -26.62
CA THR A 346 1.36 25.32 -27.98
C THR A 346 2.82 25.44 -28.38
N LEU A 347 3.13 25.11 -29.64
CA LEU A 347 4.42 25.32 -30.26
C LEU A 347 4.25 26.40 -31.36
N LEU A 348 4.90 27.54 -31.23
CA LEU A 348 4.78 28.68 -32.15
C LEU A 348 3.32 29.11 -32.39
N GLY A 349 2.45 28.98 -31.38
CA GLY A 349 1.02 29.33 -31.47
C GLY A 349 0.11 28.17 -31.86
N GLU A 350 0.63 27.09 -32.44
CA GLU A 350 -0.14 25.90 -32.82
C GLU A 350 -0.31 24.93 -31.65
N PRO A 351 -1.51 24.35 -31.47
CA PRO A 351 -1.74 23.34 -30.43
C PRO A 351 -0.88 22.10 -30.64
N VAL A 352 -0.28 21.59 -29.54
CA VAL A 352 0.42 20.31 -29.51
C VAL A 352 -0.42 19.30 -28.76
N THR A 353 -0.67 18.16 -29.40
CA THR A 353 -1.27 16.96 -28.76
C THR A 353 -0.23 15.86 -28.71
N PHE A 354 -0.18 15.15 -27.57
CA PHE A 354 0.73 14.02 -27.39
C PHE A 354 0.08 12.67 -27.76
N THR A 355 -1.19 12.71 -28.19
CA THR A 355 -1.90 11.55 -28.73
C THR A 355 -1.65 11.50 -30.23
N PRO A 356 -1.10 10.41 -30.80
CA PRO A 356 -0.88 10.31 -32.24
C PRO A 356 -2.22 10.35 -32.99
N PRO A 357 -2.27 10.91 -34.19
CA PRO A 357 -3.44 10.78 -35.03
C PRO A 357 -3.72 9.30 -35.31
N LEU A 358 -4.99 8.90 -35.26
CA LEU A 358 -5.45 7.54 -35.58
C LEU A 358 -5.25 7.26 -37.08
#